data_1431a975d97fb6e9db1d9d7c48692178
#
_entry.id   1431a975d97fb6e9db1d9d7c48692178
#
_cell.length_a   1.000
_cell.length_b   1.000
_cell.length_c   1.000
_cell.angle_alpha   90.00
_cell.angle_beta   90.00
_cell.angle_gamma   90.00
#
_symmetry.space_group_name_H-M   'P 1'
#
loop_
_entity.id
_entity.type
_entity.pdbx_description
1 polymer ?
#
loop_
_entity_poly.entity_id
_entity_poly.type
_entity_poly.pdbx_seq_one_letter_code
_entity_poly.pdbx_strand_id
1 'polypeptide(L)'
;MLEFRAEGLCRNANHLNREELSRCMANGEVLQSTALAYDTDRRLRFELGGMRGIMPFADCVDAAPGETVKDIAVLTRVGRPTCFVIMGTEFDENGEEYYLLSRAEAQRRCRAQYLDTLEAGSVIPCTVTHIENFGAFCDIGCGIAALLPIDCMSVSRISSPADRVSVGQQILCAIKSRDVQGRFVLTIRELLGTWAENAAGFTVGETVVGIVRSVEEYGT
;
A
#
# COMPACT_ATOMS: atom_id res chain seq x y z
N MET A 1 -16.66 -7.77 -1.81
CA MET A 1 -15.78 -6.91 -0.98
C MET A 1 -14.36 -7.23 -1.41
N LEU A 2 -13.50 -6.24 -1.68
CA LEU A 2 -12.11 -6.50 -2.05
C LEU A 2 -11.42 -7.25 -0.91
N GLU A 3 -10.91 -8.43 -1.19
CA GLU A 3 -10.21 -9.29 -0.23
C GLU A 3 -8.83 -8.71 0.11
N PHE A 4 -8.15 -8.12 -0.91
CA PHE A 4 -6.83 -7.51 -0.78
C PHE A 4 -6.95 -5.99 -0.69
N ARG A 5 -6.46 -5.41 0.41
CA ARG A 5 -6.48 -3.97 0.70
C ARG A 5 -5.09 -3.47 1.06
N ALA A 6 -4.90 -2.17 0.99
CA ALA A 6 -3.69 -1.53 1.51
C ALA A 6 -3.49 -1.82 3.01
N GLU A 7 -2.25 -1.86 3.45
CA GLU A 7 -1.90 -1.99 4.87
C GLU A 7 -2.54 -0.83 5.66
N GLY A 8 -3.12 -1.15 6.81
CA GLY A 8 -3.97 -0.25 7.59
C GLY A 8 -5.48 -0.43 7.35
N LEU A 9 -5.88 -1.08 6.25
CA LEU A 9 -7.29 -1.27 5.87
C LEU A 9 -7.74 -2.74 5.87
N CYS A 10 -6.84 -3.69 6.14
CA CYS A 10 -7.17 -5.09 6.28
C CYS A 10 -7.87 -5.38 7.62
N ARG A 11 -8.44 -6.58 7.75
CA ARG A 11 -9.07 -7.01 9.01
C ARG A 11 -8.03 -7.10 10.13
N ASN A 12 -8.27 -6.41 11.25
CA ASN A 12 -7.33 -6.38 12.36
C ASN A 12 -7.42 -7.67 13.19
N ALA A 13 -6.30 -8.35 13.36
CA ALA A 13 -6.20 -9.60 14.10
C ALA A 13 -6.16 -9.41 15.63
N ASN A 14 -5.88 -8.20 16.13
CA ASN A 14 -5.76 -7.95 17.57
C ASN A 14 -7.08 -8.14 18.35
N HIS A 15 -8.21 -8.08 17.63
CA HIS A 15 -9.54 -8.21 18.23
C HIS A 15 -10.17 -9.60 18.00
N LEU A 16 -9.45 -10.51 17.34
CA LEU A 16 -9.94 -11.85 17.05
C LEU A 16 -9.57 -12.80 18.19
N ASN A 17 -10.51 -13.66 18.56
CA ASN A 17 -10.23 -14.74 19.49
C ASN A 17 -9.54 -15.93 18.79
N ARG A 18 -9.10 -16.92 19.56
CA ARG A 18 -8.38 -18.11 19.05
C ARG A 18 -9.18 -18.89 17.99
N GLU A 19 -10.48 -19.00 18.18
CA GLU A 19 -11.36 -19.74 17.25
C GLU A 19 -11.48 -19.00 15.91
N GLU A 20 -11.61 -17.67 15.94
CA GLU A 20 -11.63 -16.83 14.76
C GLU A 20 -10.29 -16.84 14.02
N LEU A 21 -9.17 -16.75 14.75
CA LEU A 21 -7.83 -16.86 14.17
C LEU A 21 -7.61 -18.22 13.50
N SER A 22 -8.05 -19.31 14.13
CA SER A 22 -7.98 -20.65 13.54
C SER A 22 -8.82 -20.79 12.27
N ARG A 23 -10.00 -20.16 12.23
CA ARG A 23 -10.86 -20.10 11.04
C ARG A 23 -10.22 -19.27 9.93
N CYS A 24 -9.65 -18.08 10.26
CA CYS A 24 -8.94 -17.24 9.30
C CYS A 24 -7.72 -17.97 8.73
N MET A 25 -6.99 -18.72 9.56
CA MET A 25 -5.87 -19.56 9.13
C MET A 25 -6.34 -20.65 8.15
N ALA A 26 -7.40 -21.37 8.47
CA ALA A 26 -7.95 -22.44 7.60
C ALA A 26 -8.44 -21.89 6.24
N ASN A 27 -9.00 -20.68 6.23
CA ASN A 27 -9.46 -20.00 5.02
C ASN A 27 -8.33 -19.26 4.27
N GLY A 28 -7.16 -19.11 4.88
CA GLY A 28 -6.06 -18.33 4.32
C GLY A 28 -6.37 -16.84 4.19
N GLU A 29 -7.18 -16.29 5.10
CA GLU A 29 -7.60 -14.89 5.08
C GLU A 29 -6.39 -13.96 5.31
N VAL A 30 -6.37 -12.82 4.61
CA VAL A 30 -5.39 -11.76 4.85
C VAL A 30 -5.86 -10.94 6.05
N LEU A 31 -5.02 -10.92 7.06
CA LEU A 31 -5.19 -10.16 8.29
C LEU A 31 -4.10 -9.09 8.41
N GLN A 32 -4.25 -8.19 9.39
CA GLN A 32 -3.19 -7.26 9.76
C GLN A 32 -3.09 -7.11 11.28
N SER A 33 -1.91 -6.73 11.73
CA SER A 33 -1.64 -6.22 13.07
C SER A 33 -0.47 -5.25 13.03
N THR A 34 -0.25 -4.48 14.09
CA THR A 34 0.92 -3.62 14.23
C THR A 34 2.11 -4.46 14.68
N ALA A 35 3.23 -4.39 13.94
CA ALA A 35 4.47 -5.03 14.36
C ALA A 35 5.01 -4.34 15.61
N LEU A 36 5.24 -5.09 16.68
CA LEU A 36 5.65 -4.56 17.99
C LEU A 36 7.16 -4.39 18.10
N ALA A 37 7.93 -5.33 17.59
CA ALA A 37 9.38 -5.34 17.68
C ALA A 37 10.01 -6.15 16.56
N TYR A 38 11.28 -5.89 16.30
CA TYR A 38 12.16 -6.70 15.49
C TYR A 38 13.24 -7.26 16.40
N ASP A 39 13.33 -8.58 16.52
CA ASP A 39 14.21 -9.24 17.48
C ASP A 39 15.60 -9.56 16.91
N THR A 40 16.48 -10.06 17.77
CA THR A 40 17.87 -10.45 17.43
C THR A 40 17.94 -11.62 16.45
N ASP A 41 16.89 -12.44 16.40
CA ASP A 41 16.79 -13.58 15.48
C ASP A 41 16.19 -13.15 14.13
N ARG A 42 16.14 -11.85 13.89
CA ARG A 42 15.62 -11.26 12.65
C ARG A 42 14.15 -11.62 12.39
N ARG A 43 13.30 -11.53 13.41
CA ARG A 43 11.87 -11.81 13.32
C ARG A 43 11.05 -10.60 13.76
N LEU A 44 9.96 -10.30 13.07
CA LEU A 44 8.96 -9.36 13.55
C LEU A 44 8.00 -10.04 14.53
N ARG A 45 7.71 -9.37 15.63
CA ARG A 45 6.79 -9.83 16.68
C ARG A 45 5.48 -9.08 16.63
N PHE A 46 4.39 -9.82 16.83
CA PHE A 46 3.02 -9.32 16.82
C PHE A 46 2.26 -9.85 18.03
N GLU A 47 1.16 -9.17 18.35
CA GLU A 47 0.12 -9.66 19.24
C GLU A 47 -1.18 -9.83 18.45
N LEU A 48 -1.84 -10.97 18.61
CA LEU A 48 -3.04 -11.36 17.89
C LEU A 48 -4.07 -11.89 18.90
N GLY A 49 -4.96 -11.02 19.39
CA GLY A 49 -6.00 -11.42 20.32
C GLY A 49 -5.51 -12.11 21.61
N GLY A 50 -4.40 -11.63 22.16
CA GLY A 50 -3.75 -12.18 23.34
C GLY A 50 -2.77 -13.33 23.06
N MET A 51 -2.59 -13.72 21.80
CA MET A 51 -1.61 -14.71 21.36
C MET A 51 -0.43 -14.05 20.66
N ARG A 52 0.74 -14.67 20.74
CA ARG A 52 1.93 -14.18 20.03
C ARG A 52 1.88 -14.56 18.55
N GLY A 53 2.30 -13.63 17.70
CA GLY A 53 2.59 -13.87 16.28
C GLY A 53 4.06 -13.60 15.98
N ILE A 54 4.69 -14.45 15.18
CA ILE A 54 6.08 -14.32 14.76
C ILE A 54 6.13 -14.39 13.24
N MET A 55 6.82 -13.42 12.64
CA MET A 55 7.08 -13.38 11.19
C MET A 55 8.59 -13.44 10.97
N PRO A 56 9.12 -14.55 10.43
CA PRO A 56 10.54 -14.68 10.08
C PRO A 56 10.94 -13.65 9.02
N PHE A 57 12.21 -13.29 8.98
CA PHE A 57 12.75 -12.34 8.00
C PHE A 57 12.40 -12.67 6.56
N ALA A 58 12.52 -13.93 6.18
CA ALA A 58 12.19 -14.41 4.83
C ALA A 58 10.73 -14.22 4.45
N ASP A 59 9.85 -14.14 5.44
CA ASP A 59 8.40 -13.96 5.28
C ASP A 59 7.94 -12.50 5.36
N CYS A 60 8.86 -11.56 5.59
CA CYS A 60 8.52 -10.14 5.73
C CYS A 60 8.24 -9.45 4.38
N VAL A 61 8.82 -9.91 3.29
CA VAL A 61 8.72 -9.30 1.96
C VAL A 61 8.78 -10.38 0.89
N ASP A 62 7.87 -10.31 -0.08
CA ASP A 62 7.92 -11.10 -1.31
C ASP A 62 8.95 -10.47 -2.26
N ALA A 63 10.22 -10.88 -2.12
CA ALA A 63 11.32 -10.41 -2.93
C ALA A 63 11.42 -11.21 -4.25
N ALA A 64 11.80 -10.53 -5.33
CA ALA A 64 12.06 -11.20 -6.59
C ALA A 64 13.26 -12.16 -6.48
N PRO A 65 13.32 -13.24 -7.27
CA PRO A 65 14.46 -14.13 -7.28
C PRO A 65 15.79 -13.38 -7.50
N GLY A 66 16.73 -13.53 -6.55
CA GLY A 66 18.03 -12.84 -6.58
C GLY A 66 18.03 -11.43 -5.97
N GLU A 67 16.89 -10.90 -5.53
CA GLU A 67 16.82 -9.65 -4.81
C GLU A 67 17.20 -9.86 -3.33
N THR A 68 18.13 -9.04 -2.84
CA THR A 68 18.53 -9.09 -1.42
C THR A 68 17.68 -8.10 -0.61
N VAL A 69 16.85 -8.61 0.27
CA VAL A 69 16.10 -7.79 1.23
C VAL A 69 17.06 -7.27 2.30
N LYS A 70 17.09 -5.95 2.49
CA LYS A 70 17.89 -5.32 3.55
C LYS A 70 17.11 -5.30 4.87
N ASP A 71 17.79 -5.47 6.00
CA ASP A 71 17.19 -5.44 7.33
C ASP A 71 16.39 -4.15 7.57
N ILE A 72 16.84 -3.02 7.03
CA ILE A 72 16.14 -1.74 7.16
C ILE A 72 14.71 -1.79 6.59
N ALA A 73 14.47 -2.56 5.53
CA ALA A 73 13.14 -2.68 4.94
C ALA A 73 12.16 -3.41 5.87
N VAL A 74 12.66 -4.30 6.71
CA VAL A 74 11.88 -5.03 7.72
C VAL A 74 11.78 -4.20 9.00
N LEU A 75 12.89 -3.62 9.46
CA LEU A 75 12.92 -2.79 10.65
C LEU A 75 11.92 -1.61 10.60
N THR A 76 11.75 -1.00 9.43
CA THR A 76 10.79 0.09 9.23
C THR A 76 9.32 -0.33 9.36
N ARG A 77 9.02 -1.62 9.50
CA ARG A 77 7.68 -2.14 9.77
C ARG A 77 7.27 -2.01 11.23
N VAL A 78 8.23 -1.93 12.15
CA VAL A 78 7.95 -1.77 13.58
C VAL A 78 7.12 -0.50 13.80
N GLY A 79 6.04 -0.64 14.57
CA GLY A 79 5.07 0.43 14.82
C GLY A 79 4.08 0.70 13.67
N ARG A 80 4.11 -0.09 12.58
CA ARG A 80 3.21 0.09 11.44
C ARG A 80 2.26 -1.10 11.28
N PRO A 81 1.03 -0.86 10.78
CA PRO A 81 0.17 -1.94 10.34
C PRO A 81 0.88 -2.76 9.25
N THR A 82 0.85 -4.05 9.41
CA THR A 82 1.48 -5.00 8.50
C THR A 82 0.49 -6.12 8.23
N CYS A 83 0.21 -6.38 6.97
CA CYS A 83 -0.67 -7.47 6.57
C CYS A 83 0.08 -8.81 6.55
N PHE A 84 -0.63 -9.90 6.74
CA PHE A 84 -0.10 -11.25 6.71
C PHE A 84 -1.21 -12.29 6.52
N VAL A 85 -0.81 -13.50 6.20
CA VAL A 85 -1.60 -14.72 6.40
C VAL A 85 -0.97 -15.54 7.53
N ILE A 86 -1.81 -16.28 8.26
CA ILE A 86 -1.35 -17.22 9.28
C ILE A 86 -1.00 -18.52 8.58
N MET A 87 0.26 -18.95 8.68
CA MET A 87 0.78 -20.15 8.03
C MET A 87 0.57 -21.42 8.86
N GLY A 88 0.50 -21.27 10.19
CA GLY A 88 0.37 -22.36 11.13
C GLY A 88 0.62 -21.90 12.56
N THR A 89 0.73 -22.87 13.46
CA THR A 89 1.15 -22.65 14.84
C THR A 89 2.42 -23.44 15.12
N GLU A 90 3.32 -22.86 15.93
CA GLU A 90 4.56 -23.47 16.37
C GLU A 90 4.74 -23.25 17.88
N PHE A 91 5.72 -23.89 18.47
CA PHE A 91 6.08 -23.75 19.87
C PHE A 91 7.51 -23.22 19.98
N ASP A 92 7.72 -22.31 20.91
CA ASP A 92 9.07 -21.81 21.21
C ASP A 92 9.83 -22.77 22.15
N GLU A 93 11.07 -22.41 22.48
CA GLU A 93 11.95 -23.21 23.36
C GLU A 93 11.36 -23.42 24.77
N ASN A 94 10.42 -22.58 25.20
CA ASN A 94 9.73 -22.66 26.48
C ASN A 94 8.44 -23.47 26.41
N GLY A 95 8.08 -23.97 25.21
CA GLY A 95 6.84 -24.67 24.96
C GLY A 95 5.60 -23.77 24.83
N GLU A 96 5.80 -22.45 24.67
CA GLU A 96 4.70 -21.52 24.43
C GLU A 96 4.34 -21.46 22.95
N GLU A 97 3.04 -21.63 22.66
CA GLU A 97 2.49 -21.62 21.31
C GLU A 97 2.48 -20.21 20.72
N TYR A 98 2.79 -20.08 19.43
CA TYR A 98 2.66 -18.85 18.66
C TYR A 98 2.18 -19.11 17.24
N TYR A 99 1.60 -18.11 16.60
CA TYR A 99 1.25 -18.13 15.19
C TYR A 99 2.44 -17.77 14.31
N LEU A 100 2.72 -18.61 13.30
CA LEU A 100 3.68 -18.31 12.24
C LEU A 100 2.98 -17.46 11.18
N LEU A 101 3.54 -16.29 10.88
CA LEU A 101 2.96 -15.28 9.99
C LEU A 101 3.81 -15.11 8.74
N SER A 102 3.16 -14.86 7.59
CA SER A 102 3.85 -14.53 6.34
C SER A 102 3.18 -13.36 5.63
N ARG A 103 3.90 -12.25 5.51
CA ARG A 103 3.55 -11.11 4.67
C ARG A 103 3.86 -11.42 3.20
N ALA A 104 4.97 -12.10 2.95
CA ALA A 104 5.36 -12.51 1.61
C ALA A 104 4.28 -13.36 0.94
N GLU A 105 3.65 -14.28 1.69
CA GLU A 105 2.54 -15.08 1.17
C GLU A 105 1.29 -14.21 0.91
N ALA A 106 0.95 -13.26 1.79
CA ALA A 106 -0.14 -12.33 1.54
C ALA A 106 0.10 -11.51 0.25
N GLN A 107 1.33 -11.07 0.02
CA GLN A 107 1.73 -10.35 -1.19
C GLN A 107 1.65 -11.23 -2.45
N ARG A 108 2.14 -12.47 -2.39
CA ARG A 108 2.03 -13.44 -3.51
C ARG A 108 0.57 -13.70 -3.90
N ARG A 109 -0.30 -13.92 -2.92
CA ARG A 109 -1.74 -14.10 -3.17
C ARG A 109 -2.38 -12.84 -3.75
N CYS A 110 -2.06 -11.66 -3.20
CA CYS A 110 -2.54 -10.39 -3.71
C CYS A 110 -2.12 -10.20 -5.19
N ARG A 111 -0.87 -10.52 -5.55
CA ARG A 111 -0.43 -10.48 -6.95
C ARG A 111 -1.23 -11.45 -7.81
N ALA A 112 -1.21 -12.73 -7.49
CA ALA A 112 -1.78 -13.77 -8.33
C ALA A 112 -3.31 -13.69 -8.48
N GLN A 113 -4.02 -13.36 -7.41
CA GLN A 113 -5.49 -13.40 -7.38
C GLN A 113 -6.15 -12.05 -7.66
N TYR A 114 -5.41 -10.95 -7.54
CA TYR A 114 -5.95 -9.61 -7.73
C TYR A 114 -5.14 -8.80 -8.75
N LEU A 115 -3.88 -8.48 -8.45
CA LEU A 115 -3.14 -7.52 -9.27
C LEU A 115 -2.84 -8.04 -10.68
N ASP A 116 -2.57 -9.34 -10.85
CA ASP A 116 -2.27 -9.92 -12.16
C ASP A 116 -3.50 -10.10 -13.05
N THR A 117 -4.70 -9.97 -12.48
CA THR A 117 -5.96 -9.95 -13.24
C THR A 117 -6.31 -8.56 -13.77
N LEU A 118 -5.59 -7.52 -13.35
CA LEU A 118 -5.88 -6.13 -13.72
C LEU A 118 -5.18 -5.74 -15.03
N GLU A 119 -5.92 -5.01 -15.86
CA GLU A 119 -5.45 -4.47 -17.13
C GLU A 119 -5.20 -2.97 -17.04
N ALA A 120 -4.51 -2.41 -18.04
CA ALA A 120 -4.39 -0.97 -18.17
C ALA A 120 -5.79 -0.33 -18.28
N GLY A 121 -6.02 0.74 -17.52
CA GLY A 121 -7.33 1.39 -17.38
C GLY A 121 -8.18 0.86 -16.22
N SER A 122 -7.84 -0.26 -15.59
CA SER A 122 -8.52 -0.73 -14.37
C SER A 122 -8.38 0.30 -13.25
N VAL A 123 -9.51 0.70 -12.65
CA VAL A 123 -9.54 1.65 -11.54
C VAL A 123 -9.52 0.89 -10.21
N ILE A 124 -8.55 1.20 -9.37
CA ILE A 124 -8.33 0.54 -8.08
C ILE A 124 -8.20 1.54 -6.94
N PRO A 125 -8.62 1.18 -5.73
CA PRO A 125 -8.31 1.95 -4.53
C PRO A 125 -6.86 1.73 -4.14
N CYS A 126 -6.19 2.80 -3.69
CA CYS A 126 -4.85 2.72 -3.13
C CYS A 126 -4.66 3.73 -2.00
N THR A 127 -3.63 3.53 -1.19
CA THR A 127 -3.25 4.44 -0.11
C THR A 127 -1.89 5.04 -0.39
N VAL A 128 -1.78 6.36 -0.36
CA VAL A 128 -0.48 7.07 -0.52
C VAL A 128 0.40 6.78 0.68
N THR A 129 1.56 6.17 0.46
CA THR A 129 2.48 5.77 1.54
C THR A 129 3.67 6.71 1.68
N HIS A 130 4.11 7.30 0.57
CA HIS A 130 5.27 8.19 0.54
C HIS A 130 5.19 9.15 -0.65
N ILE A 131 5.74 10.35 -0.51
CA ILE A 131 5.77 11.39 -1.53
C ILE A 131 7.21 11.80 -1.80
N GLU A 132 7.59 11.78 -3.07
CA GLU A 132 8.87 12.25 -3.60
C GLU A 132 8.62 13.36 -4.63
N ASN A 133 9.66 14.10 -5.02
CA ASN A 133 9.53 15.20 -5.99
C ASN A 133 9.01 14.75 -7.36
N PHE A 134 9.28 13.50 -7.75
CA PHE A 134 8.90 12.94 -9.04
C PHE A 134 7.54 12.21 -9.04
N GLY A 135 6.93 12.03 -7.87
CA GLY A 135 5.65 11.30 -7.74
C GLY A 135 5.36 10.83 -6.32
N ALA A 136 4.32 10.02 -6.19
CA ALA A 136 3.94 9.38 -4.94
C ALA A 136 4.00 7.85 -5.07
N PHE A 137 4.37 7.19 -3.99
CA PHE A 137 4.23 5.75 -3.85
C PHE A 137 2.91 5.42 -3.18
N CYS A 138 2.19 4.49 -3.76
CA CYS A 138 0.89 4.06 -3.28
C CYS A 138 0.91 2.56 -2.98
N ASP A 139 0.31 2.17 -1.86
CA ASP A 139 0.00 0.77 -1.55
C ASP A 139 -1.28 0.37 -2.29
N ILE A 140 -1.16 -0.57 -3.21
CA ILE A 140 -2.25 -1.08 -4.05
C ILE A 140 -2.84 -2.41 -3.55
N GLY A 141 -2.36 -2.88 -2.40
CA GLY A 141 -2.79 -4.09 -1.71
C GLY A 141 -1.62 -4.78 -1.02
N CYS A 142 -1.83 -5.18 0.24
CA CYS A 142 -0.87 -5.94 1.05
C CYS A 142 0.53 -5.31 1.13
N GLY A 143 0.64 -3.97 1.08
CA GLY A 143 1.92 -3.27 1.09
C GLY A 143 2.71 -3.38 -0.21
N ILE A 144 2.07 -3.75 -1.32
CA ILE A 144 2.68 -3.74 -2.65
C ILE A 144 2.69 -2.31 -3.17
N ALA A 145 3.89 -1.78 -3.37
CA ALA A 145 4.07 -0.41 -3.81
C ALA A 145 3.90 -0.25 -5.33
N ALA A 146 3.19 0.80 -5.73
CA ALA A 146 3.08 1.28 -7.10
C ALA A 146 3.48 2.75 -7.17
N LEU A 147 3.97 3.20 -8.32
CA LEU A 147 4.35 4.59 -8.55
C LEU A 147 3.21 5.36 -9.22
N LEU A 148 2.85 6.49 -8.66
CA LEU A 148 2.01 7.53 -9.25
C LEU A 148 2.90 8.71 -9.63
N PRO A 149 3.36 8.83 -10.90
CA PRO A 149 4.26 9.91 -11.33
C PRO A 149 3.56 11.26 -11.29
N ILE A 150 4.32 12.34 -11.10
CA ILE A 150 3.79 13.71 -11.02
C ILE A 150 3.02 14.14 -12.27
N ASP A 151 3.47 13.73 -13.46
CA ASP A 151 2.80 14.00 -14.75
C ASP A 151 1.48 13.24 -14.94
N CYS A 152 1.23 12.23 -14.09
CA CYS A 152 0.00 11.43 -14.05
C CYS A 152 -0.98 11.87 -12.95
N MET A 153 -0.68 12.94 -12.21
CA MET A 153 -1.51 13.40 -11.07
C MET A 153 -2.50 14.50 -11.44
N SER A 154 -2.28 15.24 -12.51
CA SER A 154 -3.10 16.40 -12.84
C SER A 154 -3.14 16.65 -14.33
N VAL A 155 -4.24 17.24 -14.82
CA VAL A 155 -4.35 17.78 -16.19
C VAL A 155 -3.61 19.12 -16.32
N SER A 156 -3.45 19.86 -15.23
CA SER A 156 -2.66 21.10 -15.15
C SER A 156 -1.27 20.81 -14.61
N ARG A 157 -0.31 21.69 -14.93
CA ARG A 157 1.04 21.60 -14.36
C ARG A 157 1.01 21.84 -12.85
N ILE A 158 1.68 20.98 -12.10
CA ILE A 158 1.85 21.09 -10.65
C ILE A 158 3.35 21.13 -10.32
N SER A 159 3.70 21.81 -9.23
CA SER A 159 5.08 21.95 -8.79
C SER A 159 5.54 20.82 -7.89
N SER A 160 4.59 20.23 -7.18
CA SER A 160 4.86 19.12 -6.23
C SER A 160 3.70 18.14 -6.23
N PRO A 161 3.97 16.84 -6.07
CA PRO A 161 2.91 15.85 -5.83
C PRO A 161 2.06 16.15 -4.59
N ALA A 162 2.66 16.80 -3.56
CA ALA A 162 1.95 17.20 -2.34
C ALA A 162 0.86 18.28 -2.60
N ASP A 163 0.85 18.91 -3.78
CA ASP A 163 -0.24 19.79 -4.20
C ASP A 163 -1.56 19.05 -4.48
N ARG A 164 -1.49 17.73 -4.68
CA ARG A 164 -2.63 16.89 -5.07
C ARG A 164 -2.96 15.78 -4.10
N VAL A 165 -1.96 15.22 -3.43
CA VAL A 165 -2.13 14.07 -2.55
C VAL A 165 -1.35 14.26 -1.25
N SER A 166 -1.78 13.57 -0.20
CA SER A 166 -1.13 13.57 1.12
C SER A 166 -0.82 12.13 1.55
N VAL A 167 0.23 11.95 2.33
CA VAL A 167 0.57 10.64 2.91
C VAL A 167 -0.59 10.15 3.80
N GLY A 168 -0.98 8.89 3.64
CA GLY A 168 -2.13 8.26 4.31
C GLY A 168 -3.47 8.47 3.58
N GLN A 169 -3.52 9.31 2.55
CA GLN A 169 -4.74 9.54 1.78
C GLN A 169 -5.12 8.30 0.97
N GLN A 170 -6.40 7.92 1.04
CA GLN A 170 -7.00 6.91 0.17
C GLN A 170 -7.51 7.59 -1.10
N ILE A 171 -7.09 7.08 -2.24
CA ILE A 171 -7.45 7.62 -3.57
C ILE A 171 -7.83 6.48 -4.52
N LEU A 172 -8.58 6.80 -5.56
CA LEU A 172 -8.77 5.92 -6.71
C LEU A 172 -7.73 6.27 -7.78
N CYS A 173 -7.05 5.25 -8.29
CA CYS A 173 -6.11 5.39 -9.41
C CYS A 173 -6.47 4.41 -10.52
N ALA A 174 -6.19 4.80 -11.76
CA ALA A 174 -6.19 3.86 -12.86
C ALA A 174 -4.79 3.27 -13.04
N ILE A 175 -4.70 2.00 -13.44
CA ILE A 175 -3.44 1.40 -13.87
C ILE A 175 -3.09 1.96 -15.24
N LYS A 176 -1.93 2.61 -15.35
CA LYS A 176 -1.41 3.13 -16.61
C LYS A 176 -0.64 2.07 -17.36
N SER A 177 0.30 1.43 -16.69
CA SER A 177 1.18 0.41 -17.28
C SER A 177 1.90 -0.39 -16.20
N ARG A 178 2.70 -1.36 -16.62
CA ARG A 178 3.75 -1.98 -15.79
C ARG A 178 5.12 -1.61 -16.35
N ASP A 179 6.09 -1.37 -15.49
CA ASP A 179 7.46 -1.12 -15.92
C ASP A 179 8.18 -2.42 -16.31
N VAL A 180 9.42 -2.32 -16.75
CA VAL A 180 10.25 -3.47 -17.16
C VAL A 180 10.52 -4.49 -16.05
N GLN A 181 10.31 -4.09 -14.80
CA GLN A 181 10.43 -4.94 -13.60
C GLN A 181 9.07 -5.47 -13.12
N GLY A 182 7.99 -5.21 -13.89
CA GLY A 182 6.63 -5.63 -13.55
C GLY A 182 5.96 -4.78 -12.46
N ARG A 183 6.54 -3.64 -12.06
CA ARG A 183 5.95 -2.74 -11.06
C ARG A 183 4.88 -1.89 -11.72
N PHE A 184 3.80 -1.63 -10.97
CA PHE A 184 2.67 -0.85 -11.46
C PHE A 184 2.98 0.64 -11.49
N VAL A 185 2.60 1.28 -12.61
CA VAL A 185 2.55 2.72 -12.79
C VAL A 185 1.09 3.14 -12.80
N LEU A 186 0.74 4.09 -11.94
CA LEU A 186 -0.62 4.57 -11.73
C LEU A 186 -0.85 5.92 -12.39
N THR A 187 -2.11 6.28 -12.57
CA THR A 187 -2.55 7.60 -12.99
C THR A 187 -3.89 7.96 -12.34
N ILE A 188 -4.06 9.23 -12.01
CA ILE A 188 -5.35 9.83 -11.64
C ILE A 188 -5.78 10.87 -12.65
N ARG A 189 -4.89 11.26 -13.55
CA ARG A 189 -5.11 12.33 -14.52
C ARG A 189 -6.32 12.06 -15.42
N GLU A 190 -6.43 10.84 -15.93
CA GLU A 190 -7.52 10.42 -16.81
C GLU A 190 -8.87 10.35 -16.07
N LEU A 191 -8.85 10.24 -14.75
CA LEU A 191 -10.06 10.25 -13.90
C LEU A 191 -10.56 11.66 -13.62
N LEU A 192 -9.75 12.70 -13.90
CA LEU A 192 -10.10 14.11 -13.67
C LEU A 192 -10.76 14.77 -14.89
N GLY A 193 -11.01 14.04 -15.97
CA GLY A 193 -11.46 14.59 -17.24
C GLY A 193 -10.35 15.28 -18.04
N THR A 194 -10.68 15.77 -19.22
CA THR A 194 -9.77 16.53 -20.06
C THR A 194 -9.58 17.97 -19.56
N TRP A 195 -8.52 18.64 -19.99
CA TRP A 195 -8.33 20.06 -19.67
C TRP A 195 -9.49 20.92 -20.18
N ALA A 196 -10.02 20.62 -21.36
CA ALA A 196 -11.14 21.34 -21.97
C ALA A 196 -12.43 21.19 -21.15
N GLU A 197 -12.72 19.98 -20.65
CA GLU A 197 -13.88 19.73 -19.77
C GLU A 197 -13.73 20.46 -18.44
N ASN A 198 -12.55 20.47 -17.85
CA ASN A 198 -12.28 21.23 -16.62
C ASN A 198 -12.36 22.74 -16.86
N ALA A 199 -11.82 23.24 -17.98
CA ALA A 199 -11.87 24.66 -18.33
C ALA A 199 -13.30 25.13 -18.66
N ALA A 200 -14.16 24.29 -19.22
CA ALA A 200 -15.56 24.59 -19.50
C ALA A 200 -16.39 24.88 -18.22
N GLY A 201 -15.89 24.50 -17.05
CA GLY A 201 -16.49 24.84 -15.75
C GLY A 201 -16.34 26.32 -15.38
N PHE A 202 -15.55 27.12 -16.11
CA PHE A 202 -15.31 28.53 -15.87
C PHE A 202 -15.88 29.41 -16.98
N THR A 203 -16.47 30.54 -16.63
CA THR A 203 -16.99 31.50 -17.61
C THR A 203 -16.18 32.77 -17.64
N VAL A 204 -16.08 33.40 -18.83
CA VAL A 204 -15.39 34.68 -18.99
C VAL A 204 -16.05 35.76 -18.14
N GLY A 205 -15.26 36.42 -17.28
CA GLY A 205 -15.74 37.43 -16.36
C GLY A 205 -16.18 36.91 -14.98
N GLU A 206 -16.14 35.61 -14.76
CA GLU A 206 -16.39 34.99 -13.46
C GLU A 206 -15.26 35.27 -12.47
N THR A 207 -15.58 35.54 -11.22
CA THR A 207 -14.62 35.69 -10.13
C THR A 207 -14.36 34.33 -9.51
N VAL A 208 -13.14 33.86 -9.59
CA VAL A 208 -12.70 32.55 -9.04
C VAL A 208 -11.66 32.74 -7.97
N VAL A 209 -11.60 31.81 -7.02
CA VAL A 209 -10.52 31.75 -6.01
C VAL A 209 -9.36 30.95 -6.59
N GLY A 210 -8.14 31.50 -6.51
CA GLY A 210 -6.93 30.86 -6.97
C GLY A 210 -5.77 31.03 -5.99
N ILE A 211 -4.76 30.15 -6.10
CA ILE A 211 -3.50 30.26 -5.37
C ILE A 211 -2.45 30.73 -6.34
N VAL A 212 -1.84 31.90 -6.06
CA VAL A 212 -0.70 32.41 -6.85
C VAL A 212 0.49 31.50 -6.64
N ARG A 213 0.99 30.91 -7.74
CA ARG A 213 2.15 30.00 -7.73
C ARG A 213 3.46 30.70 -8.04
N SER A 214 3.43 31.62 -9.00
CA SER A 214 4.57 32.45 -9.40
C SER A 214 4.06 33.80 -9.89
N VAL A 215 4.94 34.78 -9.85
CA VAL A 215 4.72 36.10 -10.46
C VAL A 215 5.80 36.26 -11.51
N GLU A 216 5.39 36.38 -12.78
CA GLU A 216 6.27 36.53 -13.94
C GLU A 216 6.03 37.91 -14.58
N GLU A 217 6.93 38.37 -15.44
CA GLU A 217 6.82 39.68 -16.13
C GLU A 217 5.55 39.79 -17.00
N TYR A 218 5.00 38.63 -17.43
CA TYR A 218 3.81 38.55 -18.28
C TYR A 218 2.53 38.17 -17.53
N GLY A 219 2.56 38.04 -16.20
CA GLY A 219 1.37 37.73 -15.37
C GLY A 219 1.66 36.90 -14.13
N THR A 220 0.58 36.47 -13.49
CA THR A 220 0.56 35.61 -12.30
C THR A 220 -0.14 34.30 -12.61
#